data_daae332db7fcac1d2c59991c85b816eb
#
_entry.id   daae332db7fcac1d2c59991c85b816eb
#
_cell.length_a   1.000
_cell.length_b   1.000
_cell.length_c   1.000
_cell.angle_alpha   90.00
_cell.angle_beta   90.00
_cell.angle_gamma   90.00
#
_symmetry.space_group_name_H-M   'P 1'
#
loop_
_entity.id
_entity.type
_entity.pdbx_description
1 polymer ?
#
loop_
_entity_poly.entity_id
_entity_poly.type
_entity_poly.pdbx_seq_one_letter_code
_entity_poly.pdbx_strand_id
1 'polypeptide(L)'
;MSDKFQATIIGGGPGGYVCAIRLAQLGFKTACIESRGALGGTCLNVGCIPSKSLLNLSENYHKAKSFDQLGIEVGQIKLNLEKMMKNKEKAVDVLTKGVEFLFKKNKVTYFLSLIHI
;
A
#
# COMPACT_ATOMS: atom_id res chain seq x y z
N MET A 1 5.90 -31.63 7.78
CA MET A 1 4.46 -31.74 7.41
C MET A 1 4.17 -30.75 6.31
N SER A 2 3.58 -31.16 5.20
CA SER A 2 3.18 -30.23 4.16
C SER A 2 1.90 -29.50 4.61
N ASP A 3 1.96 -28.18 4.72
CA ASP A 3 0.76 -27.39 4.95
C ASP A 3 -0.19 -27.51 3.76
N LYS A 4 -1.38 -28.04 3.97
CA LYS A 4 -2.41 -28.12 2.93
C LYS A 4 -3.33 -26.92 3.05
N PHE A 5 -3.45 -26.15 1.98
CA PHE A 5 -4.39 -25.04 1.83
C PHE A 5 -5.51 -25.45 0.88
N GLN A 6 -6.72 -24.95 1.14
CA GLN A 6 -7.87 -25.13 0.25
C GLN A 6 -7.85 -24.15 -0.91
N ALA A 7 -7.22 -22.99 -0.69
CA ALA A 7 -7.01 -21.98 -1.73
C ALA A 7 -5.62 -21.37 -1.60
N THR A 8 -4.92 -21.24 -2.71
CA THR A 8 -3.62 -20.57 -2.77
C THR A 8 -3.66 -19.49 -3.85
N ILE A 9 -3.40 -18.26 -3.44
CA ILE A 9 -3.39 -17.09 -4.31
C ILE A 9 -1.94 -16.74 -4.65
N ILE A 10 -1.64 -16.59 -5.92
CA ILE A 10 -0.31 -16.17 -6.39
C ILE A 10 -0.37 -14.68 -6.74
N GLY A 11 0.38 -13.88 -6.00
CA GLY A 11 0.41 -12.43 -6.10
C GLY A 11 -0.42 -11.73 -5.02
N GLY A 12 0.25 -10.93 -4.20
CA GLY A 12 -0.33 -10.14 -3.10
C GLY A 12 -0.77 -8.74 -3.48
N GLY A 13 -1.01 -8.47 -4.77
CA GLY A 13 -1.56 -7.20 -5.25
C GLY A 13 -3.06 -7.04 -4.96
N PRO A 14 -3.72 -5.94 -5.44
CA PRO A 14 -5.11 -5.63 -5.11
C PRO A 14 -6.09 -6.77 -5.40
N GLY A 15 -5.97 -7.47 -6.53
CA GLY A 15 -6.78 -8.65 -6.82
C GLY A 15 -6.48 -9.80 -5.86
N GLY A 16 -5.21 -10.04 -5.54
CA GLY A 16 -4.77 -11.16 -4.71
C GLY A 16 -5.14 -10.99 -3.25
N TYR A 17 -4.80 -9.88 -2.62
CA TYR A 17 -5.09 -9.71 -1.19
C TYR A 17 -6.59 -9.61 -0.91
N VAL A 18 -7.37 -8.98 -1.79
CA VAL A 18 -8.84 -8.94 -1.66
C VAL A 18 -9.44 -10.34 -1.76
N CYS A 19 -9.01 -11.12 -2.76
CA CYS A 19 -9.43 -12.51 -2.93
C CYS A 19 -9.05 -13.37 -1.72
N ALA A 20 -7.81 -13.29 -1.26
CA ALA A 20 -7.32 -14.07 -0.11
C ALA A 20 -8.12 -13.78 1.17
N ILE A 21 -8.35 -12.50 1.47
CA ILE A 21 -9.15 -12.08 2.63
C ILE A 21 -10.58 -12.61 2.51
N ARG A 22 -11.18 -12.48 1.33
CA ARG A 22 -12.56 -12.93 1.13
C ARG A 22 -12.71 -14.43 1.26
N LEU A 23 -11.83 -15.21 0.68
CA LEU A 23 -11.82 -16.67 0.83
C LEU A 23 -11.67 -17.10 2.29
N ALA A 24 -10.76 -16.46 3.02
CA ALA A 24 -10.58 -16.72 4.45
C ALA A 24 -11.84 -16.38 5.27
N GLN A 25 -12.52 -15.26 4.95
CA GLN A 25 -13.81 -14.91 5.58
C GLN A 25 -14.92 -15.93 5.29
N LEU A 26 -14.86 -16.61 4.15
CA LEU A 26 -15.77 -17.69 3.79
C LEU A 26 -15.40 -19.05 4.41
N GLY A 27 -14.36 -19.09 5.25
CA GLY A 27 -13.95 -20.28 5.99
C GLY A 27 -12.91 -21.15 5.29
N PHE A 28 -12.37 -20.75 4.14
CA PHE A 28 -11.32 -21.51 3.46
C PHE A 28 -9.95 -21.29 4.13
N LYS A 29 -9.20 -22.37 4.36
CA LYS A 29 -7.79 -22.29 4.75
C LYS A 29 -7.00 -21.74 3.55
N THR A 30 -6.62 -20.47 3.62
CA THR A 30 -6.10 -19.71 2.49
C THR A 30 -4.63 -19.34 2.66
N ALA A 31 -3.86 -19.49 1.60
CA ALA A 31 -2.50 -18.96 1.47
C ALA A 31 -2.40 -17.89 0.38
N CYS A 32 -1.48 -16.96 0.55
CA CYS A 32 -1.09 -15.98 -0.46
C CYS A 32 0.43 -16.00 -0.63
N ILE A 33 0.89 -15.99 -1.87
CA ILE A 33 2.32 -16.02 -2.23
C ILE A 33 2.65 -14.70 -2.91
N GLU A 34 3.66 -13.97 -2.41
CA GLU A 34 4.10 -12.71 -2.96
C GLU A 34 5.63 -12.70 -3.14
N SER A 35 6.09 -12.40 -4.34
CA SER A 35 7.52 -12.40 -4.68
C SER A 35 8.24 -11.10 -4.33
N ARG A 36 7.52 -9.99 -4.20
CA ARG A 36 8.08 -8.64 -4.05
C ARG A 36 8.61 -8.33 -2.63
N GLY A 37 8.38 -9.18 -1.67
CA GLY A 37 8.80 -8.95 -0.28
C GLY A 37 7.84 -8.06 0.54
N ALA A 38 6.78 -7.52 -0.08
CA ALA A 38 5.74 -6.74 0.60
C ALA A 38 4.39 -6.95 -0.07
N LEU A 39 3.32 -7.05 0.73
CA LEU A 39 1.96 -7.12 0.22
C LEU A 39 1.52 -5.79 -0.42
N GLY A 40 0.48 -5.83 -1.24
CA GLY A 40 -0.08 -4.64 -1.90
C GLY A 40 0.26 -4.51 -3.38
N GLY A 41 1.20 -5.33 -3.88
CA GLY A 41 1.59 -5.38 -5.30
C GLY A 41 2.11 -4.05 -5.83
N THR A 42 2.04 -3.87 -7.13
CA THR A 42 2.46 -2.63 -7.82
C THR A 42 1.66 -1.41 -7.34
N CYS A 43 0.36 -1.55 -7.15
CA CYS A 43 -0.51 -0.42 -6.77
C CYS A 43 -0.06 0.24 -5.47
N LEU A 44 0.11 -0.52 -4.39
CA LEU A 44 0.47 0.05 -3.09
C LEU A 44 1.93 0.47 -3.02
N ASN A 45 2.84 -0.31 -3.59
CA ASN A 45 4.28 -0.12 -3.39
C ASN A 45 4.92 0.89 -4.34
N VAL A 46 4.54 0.89 -5.62
CA VAL A 46 5.24 1.70 -6.64
C VAL A 46 4.31 2.38 -7.66
N GLY A 47 3.00 2.21 -7.54
CA GLY A 47 2.00 2.71 -8.49
C GLY A 47 1.01 3.69 -7.87
N CYS A 48 -0.23 3.24 -7.67
CA CYS A 48 -1.38 4.07 -7.32
C CYS A 48 -1.14 4.94 -6.08
N ILE A 49 -0.63 4.35 -5.00
CA ILE A 49 -0.49 5.06 -3.73
C ILE A 49 0.64 6.08 -3.75
N PRO A 50 1.89 5.73 -4.12
CA PRO A 50 2.95 6.73 -4.16
C PRO A 50 2.68 7.84 -5.17
N SER A 51 2.10 7.53 -6.34
CA SER A 51 1.77 8.56 -7.33
C SER A 51 0.67 9.52 -6.84
N LYS A 52 -0.42 9.00 -6.26
CA LYS A 52 -1.48 9.85 -5.69
C LYS A 52 -0.98 10.70 -4.54
N SER A 53 -0.13 10.15 -3.68
CA SER A 53 0.48 10.90 -2.58
C SER A 53 1.30 12.09 -3.10
N LEU A 54 2.17 11.86 -4.10
CA LEU A 54 2.98 12.91 -4.69
C LEU A 54 2.16 13.94 -5.46
N LEU A 55 1.16 13.51 -6.23
CA LEU A 55 0.26 14.42 -6.95
C LEU A 55 -0.50 15.34 -5.99
N ASN A 56 -1.06 14.79 -4.89
CA ASN A 56 -1.75 15.59 -3.88
C ASN A 56 -0.80 16.59 -3.20
N LEU A 57 0.42 16.18 -2.87
CA LEU A 57 1.40 17.08 -2.26
C LEU A 57 1.86 18.18 -3.23
N SER A 58 2.06 17.86 -4.50
CA SER A 58 2.42 18.84 -5.53
C SER A 58 1.28 19.83 -5.81
N GLU A 59 0.03 19.37 -5.80
CA GLU A 59 -1.14 20.24 -5.95
C GLU A 59 -1.26 21.20 -4.77
N ASN A 60 -1.07 20.74 -3.54
CA ASN A 60 -1.09 21.59 -2.36
C ASN A 60 0.02 22.66 -2.40
N TYR A 61 1.21 22.29 -2.86
CA TYR A 61 2.29 23.25 -3.07
C TYR A 61 1.96 24.30 -4.14
N HIS A 62 1.33 23.86 -5.23
CA HIS A 62 0.89 24.76 -6.29
C HIS A 62 -0.19 25.73 -5.80
N LYS A 63 -1.20 25.22 -5.09
CA LYS A 63 -2.26 26.03 -4.49
C LYS A 63 -1.71 27.05 -3.50
N ALA A 64 -0.77 26.65 -2.66
CA ALA A 64 -0.17 27.54 -1.66
C ALA A 64 0.53 28.75 -2.29
N LYS A 65 1.11 28.63 -3.49
CA LYS A 65 1.73 29.73 -4.21
C LYS A 65 0.75 30.80 -4.71
N SER A 66 -0.52 30.49 -4.79
CA SER A 66 -1.58 31.40 -5.27
C SER A 66 -2.50 31.90 -4.14
N PHE A 67 -2.20 31.61 -2.89
CA PHE A 67 -3.03 31.95 -1.74
C PHE A 67 -3.19 33.48 -1.54
N ASP A 68 -2.16 34.24 -1.83
CA ASP A 68 -2.19 35.71 -1.83
C ASP A 68 -3.24 36.27 -2.79
N GLN A 69 -3.45 35.64 -3.94
CA GLN A 69 -4.53 36.03 -4.89
C GLN A 69 -5.93 35.79 -4.32
N LEU A 70 -6.05 34.94 -3.32
CA LEU A 70 -7.29 34.61 -2.60
C LEU A 70 -7.45 35.44 -1.31
N GLY A 71 -6.58 36.39 -1.05
CA GLY A 71 -6.58 37.19 0.19
C GLY A 71 -6.03 36.47 1.40
N ILE A 72 -5.30 35.37 1.20
CA ILE A 72 -4.63 34.64 2.27
C ILE A 72 -3.14 34.93 2.22
N GLU A 73 -2.66 35.74 3.13
CA GLU A 73 -1.24 36.08 3.20
C GLU A 73 -0.44 34.90 3.74
N VAL A 74 0.49 34.41 2.94
CA VAL A 74 1.44 33.36 3.29
C VAL A 74 2.87 33.90 3.12
N GLY A 75 3.74 33.59 4.06
CA GLY A 75 5.16 33.93 3.93
C GLY A 75 5.85 33.15 2.82
N GLN A 76 7.18 33.19 2.77
CA GLN A 76 7.95 32.48 1.75
C GLN A 76 7.71 30.98 1.80
N ILE A 77 7.08 30.43 0.77
CA ILE A 77 6.83 29.00 0.63
C ILE A 77 8.06 28.33 0.03
N LYS A 78 8.63 27.38 0.78
CA LYS A 78 9.77 26.57 0.32
C LYS A 78 9.38 25.10 0.26
N LEU A 79 9.79 24.43 -0.81
CA LEU A 79 9.63 22.99 -0.95
C LEU A 79 10.80 22.28 -0.23
N ASN A 80 10.45 21.34 0.66
CA ASN A 80 11.41 20.36 1.19
C ASN A 80 11.09 18.99 0.57
N LEU A 81 11.83 18.65 -0.49
CA LEU A 81 11.60 17.43 -1.25
C LEU A 81 11.82 16.16 -0.41
N GLU A 82 12.80 16.17 0.49
CA GLU A 82 13.07 15.03 1.37
C GLU A 82 11.88 14.72 2.28
N LYS A 83 11.30 15.75 2.90
CA LYS A 83 10.08 15.59 3.72
C LYS A 83 8.88 15.13 2.88
N MET A 84 8.76 15.64 1.67
CA MET A 84 7.70 15.24 0.73
C MET A 84 7.82 13.76 0.38
N MET A 85 9.02 13.27 0.10
CA MET A 85 9.28 11.85 -0.17
C MET A 85 9.01 10.97 1.06
N LYS A 86 9.40 11.40 2.27
CA LYS A 86 9.06 10.70 3.51
C LYS A 86 7.56 10.59 3.75
N ASN A 87 6.78 11.62 3.42
CA ASN A 87 5.31 11.56 3.49
C ASN A 87 4.74 10.51 2.53
N LYS A 88 5.25 10.45 1.30
CA LYS A 88 4.87 9.44 0.33
C LYS A 88 5.19 8.03 0.85
N GLU A 89 6.39 7.81 1.38
CA GLU A 89 6.81 6.53 1.95
C GLU A 89 5.93 6.10 3.14
N LYS A 90 5.60 7.05 4.02
CA LYS A 90 4.67 6.81 5.13
C LYS A 90 3.29 6.35 4.66
N ALA A 91 2.76 6.95 3.58
CA ALA A 91 1.49 6.52 3.01
C ALA A 91 1.54 5.08 2.49
N VAL A 92 2.62 4.71 1.80
CA VAL A 92 2.85 3.33 1.34
C VAL A 92 2.95 2.37 2.52
N ASP A 93 3.75 2.69 3.53
CA ASP A 93 3.98 1.85 4.70
C ASP A 93 2.68 1.60 5.50
N VAL A 94 1.88 2.62 5.72
CA VAL A 94 0.59 2.49 6.42
C VAL A 94 -0.34 1.54 5.69
N LEU A 95 -0.41 1.61 4.37
CA LEU A 95 -1.34 0.78 3.59
C LEU A 95 -0.84 -0.66 3.43
N THR A 96 0.45 -0.88 3.21
CA THR A 96 1.02 -2.23 3.14
C THR A 96 0.89 -2.95 4.47
N LYS A 97 1.20 -2.30 5.58
CA LYS A 97 0.97 -2.83 6.94
C LYS A 97 -0.51 -3.07 7.24
N GLY A 98 -1.40 -2.24 6.69
CA GLY A 98 -2.84 -2.44 6.76
C GLY A 98 -3.28 -3.75 6.12
N VAL A 99 -2.73 -4.11 4.97
CA VAL A 99 -2.99 -5.40 4.31
C VAL A 99 -2.44 -6.57 5.13
N GLU A 100 -1.23 -6.45 5.68
CA GLU A 100 -0.65 -7.46 6.58
C GLU A 100 -1.52 -7.68 7.83
N PHE A 101 -2.01 -6.60 8.43
CA PHE A 101 -2.93 -6.67 9.55
C PHE A 101 -4.23 -7.40 9.18
N LEU A 102 -4.80 -7.12 8.01
CA LEU A 102 -6.01 -7.80 7.52
C LEU A 102 -5.75 -9.29 7.26
N PHE A 103 -4.59 -9.66 6.74
CA PHE A 103 -4.19 -11.06 6.59
C PHE A 103 -4.13 -11.76 7.94
N LYS A 104 -3.45 -11.16 8.91
CA LYS A 104 -3.37 -11.70 10.27
C LYS A 104 -4.75 -11.83 10.91
N LYS A 105 -5.59 -10.80 10.80
CA LYS A 105 -6.96 -10.80 11.37
C LYS A 105 -7.81 -11.91 10.77
N ASN A 106 -7.69 -12.18 9.47
CA ASN A 106 -8.48 -13.20 8.77
C ASN A 106 -7.75 -14.56 8.69
N LYS A 107 -6.61 -14.73 9.37
CA LYS A 107 -5.83 -15.98 9.41
C LYS A 107 -5.39 -16.45 8.00
N VAL A 108 -5.10 -15.50 7.10
CA VAL A 108 -4.46 -15.80 5.83
C VAL A 108 -2.97 -16.02 6.07
N THR A 109 -2.46 -17.18 5.67
CA THR A 109 -1.02 -17.44 5.67
C THR A 109 -0.41 -16.79 4.43
N TYR A 110 0.72 -16.09 4.56
CA TYR A 110 1.39 -15.53 3.39
C TYR A 110 2.89 -15.78 3.39
N PHE A 111 3.41 -15.96 2.18
CA PHE A 111 4.81 -16.24 1.91
C PHE A 111 5.37 -15.12 1.04
N LEU A 112 6.35 -14.37 1.55
CA LEU A 112 7.01 -13.26 0.86
C LEU A 112 8.21 -13.72 0.02
N SER A 113 8.13 -14.89 -0.58
CA SER A 113 9.19 -15.41 -1.43
C SER A 113 8.69 -16.56 -2.29
N LEU A 114 9.20 -16.66 -3.51
CA LEU A 114 8.99 -17.82 -4.38
C LEU A 114 9.99 -18.96 -4.10
N ILE A 115 11.02 -18.71 -3.29
CA ILE A 115 12.12 -19.66 -3.03
C ILE A 115 11.63 -20.88 -2.22
N HIS A 116 10.52 -20.74 -1.49
CA HIS A 116 9.98 -21.79 -0.62
C HIS A 116 8.80 -22.56 -1.25
N ILE A 117 8.59 -22.40 -2.53
CA ILE A 117 7.58 -23.14 -3.32
C ILE A 117 8.30 -24.22 -4.18
#